data_c4e11a23d3d111b5f1f3e44e8e6b3286
#
_entry.id   c4e11a23d3d111b5f1f3e44e8e6b3286
#
_cell.length_a   1.000
_cell.length_b   1.000
_cell.length_c   1.000
_cell.angle_alpha   90.00
_cell.angle_beta   90.00
_cell.angle_gamma   90.00
#
_symmetry.space_group_name_H-M   'P 1'
#
loop_
_entity.id
_entity.type
_entity.pdbx_description
1 polymer ?
#
loop_
_entity_poly.entity_id
_entity_poly.type
_entity_poly.pdbx_seq_one_letter_code
_entity_poly.pdbx_strand_id
1 'polypeptide(L)'
;CARRIWRSMAADAYTAKDLRVAPISRADADRVVRLLHYSGKVVPNSQLHLGVFLGDRLEGAMQFGPSMDKRKTLGLVRGTPWNGFLELNRMAFSDRLPRNSESRAMAVAFRMIRRAYPHIEWVVSFSDAAQCGDGAIYRAAGFLLTGIKPNNQILQLPNGSLVARVTVTK
;
A
#
# COMPACT_ATOMS: atom_id res chain seq x y z
N CYS A 1 -19.05 -5.00 2.53
CA CYS A 1 -18.66 -5.91 3.62
C CYS A 1 -19.21 -7.34 3.47
N ALA A 2 -19.24 -7.91 2.28
CA ALA A 2 -19.81 -9.25 2.02
C ALA A 2 -18.83 -10.14 1.23
N ARG A 3 -17.56 -10.25 1.66
CA ARG A 3 -16.57 -11.15 1.04
C ARG A 3 -15.78 -11.99 2.04
N ARG A 4 -16.48 -12.59 3.02
CA ARG A 4 -15.84 -13.44 4.05
C ARG A 4 -16.23 -14.91 4.00
N ILE A 5 -16.60 -15.49 2.87
CA ILE A 5 -17.15 -16.88 2.87
C ILE A 5 -16.29 -17.93 2.16
N TRP A 6 -15.16 -17.62 1.57
CA TRP A 6 -14.31 -18.64 0.97
C TRP A 6 -12.88 -18.63 1.55
N ARG A 7 -12.74 -19.06 2.82
CA ARG A 7 -11.44 -19.56 3.28
C ARG A 7 -11.30 -20.99 2.78
N SER A 8 -10.45 -21.17 1.76
CA SER A 8 -10.00 -22.49 1.35
C SER A 8 -9.25 -23.16 2.51
N MET A 9 -9.52 -24.43 2.78
CA MET A 9 -8.88 -25.23 3.84
C MET A 9 -7.33 -25.32 3.72
N ALA A 10 -6.74 -24.85 2.63
CA ALA A 10 -5.28 -24.75 2.46
C ALA A 10 -4.67 -23.48 3.11
N ALA A 11 -5.49 -22.50 3.53
CA ALA A 11 -4.99 -21.27 4.17
C ALA A 11 -4.59 -21.45 5.64
N ASP A 12 -5.00 -22.53 6.27
CA ASP A 12 -4.69 -22.81 7.69
C ASP A 12 -3.29 -23.37 7.93
N ALA A 13 -2.57 -23.76 6.87
CA ALA A 13 -1.20 -24.28 6.96
C ALA A 13 -0.11 -23.18 7.03
N TYR A 14 -0.42 -21.95 6.62
CA TYR A 14 0.56 -20.86 6.55
C TYR A 14 0.24 -19.74 7.53
N THR A 15 1.30 -19.12 8.03
CA THR A 15 1.26 -17.94 8.89
C THR A 15 1.91 -16.76 8.19
N ALA A 16 1.73 -15.55 8.71
CA ALA A 16 2.43 -14.37 8.19
C ALA A 16 3.98 -14.48 8.28
N LYS A 17 4.51 -15.42 9.06
CA LYS A 17 5.96 -15.68 9.16
C LYS A 17 6.51 -16.40 7.94
N ASP A 18 5.66 -17.11 7.22
CA ASP A 18 6.03 -17.89 6.03
C ASP A 18 6.08 -17.03 4.75
N LEU A 19 5.75 -15.75 4.88
CA LEU A 19 5.82 -14.81 3.78
C LEU A 19 7.26 -14.52 3.37
N ARG A 20 7.51 -14.57 2.09
CA ARG A 20 8.74 -14.06 1.47
C ARG A 20 8.44 -12.73 0.75
N VAL A 21 9.24 -11.71 1.05
CA VAL A 21 9.21 -10.43 0.33
C VAL A 21 10.47 -10.32 -0.52
N ALA A 22 10.30 -9.99 -1.79
CA ALA A 22 11.43 -9.89 -2.74
C ALA A 22 11.16 -8.80 -3.79
N PRO A 23 12.20 -8.20 -4.38
CA PRO A 23 12.05 -7.34 -5.54
C PRO A 23 11.36 -8.06 -6.70
N ILE A 24 10.47 -7.37 -7.39
CA ILE A 24 9.78 -7.87 -8.58
C ILE A 24 9.84 -6.83 -9.70
N SER A 25 9.49 -7.25 -10.90
CA SER A 25 9.39 -6.33 -12.03
C SER A 25 8.24 -5.33 -11.83
N ARG A 26 8.35 -4.15 -12.42
CA ARG A 26 7.26 -3.17 -12.47
C ARG A 26 6.00 -3.79 -13.08
N ALA A 27 6.16 -4.56 -14.15
CA ALA A 27 5.04 -5.18 -14.84
C ALA A 27 4.25 -6.13 -13.93
N ASP A 28 4.95 -6.94 -13.12
CA ASP A 28 4.32 -7.84 -12.15
C ASP A 28 3.63 -7.06 -11.02
N ALA A 29 4.28 -6.03 -10.48
CA ALA A 29 3.69 -5.18 -9.46
C ALA A 29 2.41 -4.49 -9.98
N ASP A 30 2.47 -3.91 -11.18
CA ASP A 30 1.33 -3.24 -11.81
C ASP A 30 0.18 -4.22 -12.08
N ARG A 31 0.49 -5.45 -12.50
CA ARG A 31 -0.50 -6.52 -12.68
C ARG A 31 -1.21 -6.83 -11.36
N VAL A 32 -0.47 -7.01 -10.27
CA VAL A 32 -1.04 -7.27 -8.94
C VAL A 32 -1.91 -6.11 -8.47
N VAL A 33 -1.45 -4.86 -8.64
CA VAL A 33 -2.22 -3.66 -8.28
C VAL A 33 -3.52 -3.57 -9.06
N ARG A 34 -3.50 -3.81 -10.39
CA ARG A 34 -4.73 -3.79 -11.19
C ARG A 34 -5.75 -4.84 -10.77
N LEU A 35 -5.28 -6.00 -10.33
CA LEU A 35 -6.15 -7.12 -9.96
C LEU A 35 -6.68 -7.01 -8.52
N LEU A 36 -5.87 -6.54 -7.59
CA LEU A 36 -6.15 -6.67 -6.15
C LEU A 36 -6.41 -5.34 -5.44
N HIS A 37 -5.90 -4.22 -5.96
CA HIS A 37 -6.11 -2.93 -5.31
C HIS A 37 -7.53 -2.40 -5.60
N TYR A 38 -8.21 -1.89 -4.58
CA TYR A 38 -9.58 -1.39 -4.70
C TYR A 38 -9.78 -0.34 -5.82
N SER A 39 -8.77 0.47 -6.12
CA SER A 39 -8.85 1.47 -7.20
C SER A 39 -8.53 0.91 -8.59
N GLY A 40 -7.88 -0.24 -8.69
CA GLY A 40 -7.39 -0.82 -9.94
C GLY A 40 -6.37 0.04 -10.70
N LYS A 41 -5.91 1.17 -10.11
CA LYS A 41 -5.05 2.17 -10.77
C LYS A 41 -3.61 2.08 -10.28
N VAL A 42 -2.68 2.00 -11.21
CA VAL A 42 -1.23 2.05 -10.94
C VAL A 42 -0.74 3.49 -10.80
N VAL A 43 0.40 3.66 -10.14
CA VAL A 43 1.07 4.96 -9.99
C VAL A 43 2.31 5.00 -10.89
N PRO A 44 2.35 5.90 -11.88
CA PRO A 44 3.40 5.89 -12.91
C PRO A 44 4.79 6.22 -12.39
N ASN A 45 4.92 6.93 -11.28
CA ASN A 45 6.20 7.35 -10.70
C ASN A 45 6.74 6.40 -9.61
N SER A 46 6.13 5.25 -9.36
CA SER A 46 6.69 4.23 -8.47
C SER A 46 8.01 3.70 -9.01
N GLN A 47 8.99 3.51 -8.14
CA GLN A 47 10.39 3.19 -8.49
C GLN A 47 10.87 1.88 -7.87
N LEU A 48 10.41 1.54 -6.67
CA LEU A 48 10.73 0.30 -5.99
C LEU A 48 9.49 -0.58 -5.90
N HIS A 49 9.61 -1.81 -6.35
CA HIS A 49 8.52 -2.78 -6.41
C HIS A 49 8.92 -4.04 -5.64
N LEU A 50 8.14 -4.36 -4.62
CA LEU A 50 8.32 -5.53 -3.78
C LEU A 50 7.10 -6.45 -3.89
N GLY A 51 7.34 -7.70 -4.24
CA GLY A 51 6.32 -8.74 -4.25
C GLY A 51 6.26 -9.45 -2.91
N VAL A 52 5.06 -9.90 -2.56
CA VAL A 52 4.79 -10.73 -1.38
C VAL A 52 4.38 -12.11 -1.86
N PHE A 53 5.15 -13.11 -1.45
CA PHE A 53 4.98 -14.49 -1.89
C PHE A 53 4.56 -15.37 -0.71
N LEU A 54 3.66 -16.29 -0.99
CA LEU A 54 3.32 -17.41 -0.13
C LEU A 54 3.68 -18.70 -0.88
N GLY A 55 4.73 -19.38 -0.43
CA GLY A 55 5.41 -20.36 -1.28
C GLY A 55 5.96 -19.67 -2.54
N ASP A 56 5.68 -20.25 -3.71
CA ASP A 56 6.09 -19.70 -5.01
C ASP A 56 5.07 -18.76 -5.64
N ARG A 57 3.94 -18.54 -5.00
CA ARG A 57 2.85 -17.71 -5.54
C ARG A 57 3.01 -16.25 -5.13
N LEU A 58 2.96 -15.36 -6.11
CA LEU A 58 2.89 -13.91 -5.91
C LEU A 58 1.47 -13.53 -5.50
N GLU A 59 1.27 -13.25 -4.22
CA GLU A 59 -0.04 -12.98 -3.60
C GLU A 59 -0.20 -11.50 -3.18
N GLY A 60 0.80 -10.67 -3.41
CA GLY A 60 0.70 -9.24 -3.10
C GLY A 60 1.85 -8.43 -3.66
N ALA A 61 1.66 -7.11 -3.70
CA ALA A 61 2.70 -6.18 -4.10
C ALA A 61 2.65 -4.89 -3.26
N MET A 62 3.82 -4.31 -3.05
CA MET A 62 4.04 -2.98 -2.50
C MET A 62 4.86 -2.17 -3.50
N GLN A 63 4.39 -0.97 -3.82
CA GLN A 63 5.07 -0.04 -4.71
C GLN A 63 5.44 1.21 -3.94
N PHE A 64 6.71 1.62 -4.02
CA PHE A 64 7.24 2.81 -3.36
C PHE A 64 7.79 3.77 -4.41
N GLY A 65 7.72 5.05 -4.12
CA GLY A 65 8.25 6.08 -4.99
C GLY A 65 8.20 7.47 -4.36
N PRO A 66 8.45 8.53 -5.14
CA PRO A 66 8.27 9.89 -4.66
C PRO A 66 6.81 10.19 -4.38
N SER A 67 6.55 11.02 -3.38
CA SER A 67 5.21 11.53 -3.11
C SER A 67 4.74 12.47 -4.23
N MET A 68 3.44 12.47 -4.52
CA MET A 68 2.85 13.37 -5.52
C MET A 68 3.02 14.84 -5.15
N ASP A 69 2.89 15.18 -3.86
CA ASP A 69 3.17 16.53 -3.35
C ASP A 69 4.40 16.47 -2.41
N LYS A 70 5.56 16.25 -3.04
CA LYS A 70 6.81 16.02 -2.31
C LYS A 70 7.18 17.18 -1.39
N ARG A 71 6.95 18.45 -1.82
CA ARG A 71 7.28 19.62 -0.99
C ARG A 71 6.46 19.67 0.29
N LYS A 72 5.16 19.43 0.20
CA LYS A 72 4.26 19.40 1.35
C LYS A 72 4.58 18.25 2.29
N THR A 73 4.82 17.06 1.71
CA THR A 73 5.12 15.85 2.46
C THR A 73 6.45 15.96 3.19
N LEU A 74 7.45 16.57 2.58
CA LEU A 74 8.76 16.80 3.19
C LEU A 74 8.67 17.58 4.52
N GLY A 75 7.72 18.50 4.62
CA GLY A 75 7.49 19.30 5.84
C GLY A 75 6.97 18.52 7.04
N LEU A 76 6.57 17.23 6.88
CA LEU A 76 6.11 16.39 7.98
C LEU A 76 7.21 16.07 9.00
N VAL A 77 8.46 15.96 8.52
CA VAL A 77 9.62 15.66 9.37
C VAL A 77 10.70 16.72 9.11
N ARG A 78 10.99 17.52 10.13
CA ARG A 78 11.98 18.59 10.04
C ARG A 78 13.38 18.04 9.76
N GLY A 79 14.12 18.68 8.89
CA GLY A 79 15.50 18.33 8.57
C GLY A 79 15.65 17.19 7.55
N THR A 80 14.55 16.61 7.06
CA THR A 80 14.61 15.55 6.06
C THR A 80 15.24 16.05 4.75
N PRO A 81 16.26 15.41 4.22
CA PRO A 81 16.82 15.71 2.91
C PRO A 81 15.77 15.49 1.80
N TRP A 82 15.92 16.19 0.66
CA TRP A 82 14.96 16.09 -0.46
C TRP A 82 14.64 14.65 -0.87
N ASN A 83 15.62 13.75 -0.86
CA ASN A 83 15.45 12.34 -1.18
C ASN A 83 15.45 11.43 0.06
N GLY A 84 15.24 11.99 1.26
CA GLY A 84 15.28 11.24 2.53
C GLY A 84 14.02 10.46 2.85
N PHE A 85 13.00 10.44 1.99
CA PHE A 85 11.78 9.69 2.25
C PHE A 85 11.17 9.08 0.98
N LEU A 86 10.32 8.06 1.19
CA LEU A 86 9.51 7.42 0.16
C LEU A 86 8.02 7.47 0.54
N GLU A 87 7.17 7.43 -0.46
CA GLU A 87 5.76 7.12 -0.30
C GLU A 87 5.50 5.66 -0.65
N LEU A 88 4.78 4.95 0.22
CA LEU A 88 4.15 3.69 -0.14
C LEU A 88 2.94 4.03 -1.02
N ASN A 89 3.19 4.09 -2.33
CA ASN A 89 2.22 4.56 -3.32
C ASN A 89 1.05 3.59 -3.50
N ARG A 90 1.32 2.29 -3.44
CA ARG A 90 0.33 1.21 -3.55
C ARG A 90 0.71 0.02 -2.69
N MET A 91 -0.31 -0.56 -2.07
CA MET A 91 -0.24 -1.83 -1.39
C MET A 91 -1.46 -2.65 -1.76
N ALA A 92 -1.25 -3.80 -2.35
CA ALA A 92 -2.30 -4.68 -2.84
C ALA A 92 -1.98 -6.12 -2.44
N PHE A 93 -2.89 -6.76 -1.69
CA PHE A 93 -2.72 -8.10 -1.17
C PHE A 93 -3.95 -8.95 -1.45
N SER A 94 -3.71 -10.23 -1.72
CA SER A 94 -4.75 -11.23 -1.90
C SER A 94 -5.41 -11.59 -0.56
N ASP A 95 -6.71 -11.84 -0.58
CA ASP A 95 -7.46 -12.36 0.59
C ASP A 95 -7.03 -13.79 1.00
N ARG A 96 -6.18 -14.45 0.19
CA ARG A 96 -5.58 -15.75 0.50
C ARG A 96 -4.44 -15.67 1.49
N LEU A 97 -3.87 -14.49 1.69
CA LEU A 97 -2.78 -14.30 2.63
C LEU A 97 -3.28 -14.47 4.08
N PRO A 98 -2.45 -15.06 4.96
CA PRO A 98 -2.80 -15.21 6.36
C PRO A 98 -3.03 -13.86 7.04
N ARG A 99 -3.70 -13.88 8.17
CA ARG A 99 -3.87 -12.70 9.01
C ARG A 99 -2.53 -12.05 9.36
N ASN A 100 -2.48 -10.72 9.40
CA ASN A 100 -1.30 -9.89 9.69
C ASN A 100 -0.22 -9.91 8.58
N SER A 101 -0.54 -10.38 7.39
CA SER A 101 0.41 -10.42 6.27
C SER A 101 0.87 -9.04 5.85
N GLU A 102 -0.03 -8.05 5.86
CA GLU A 102 0.27 -6.68 5.44
C GLU A 102 1.31 -6.03 6.37
N SER A 103 1.07 -6.05 7.67
CA SER A 103 2.00 -5.46 8.64
C SER A 103 3.34 -6.21 8.67
N ARG A 104 3.31 -7.53 8.52
CA ARG A 104 4.52 -8.34 8.41
C ARG A 104 5.31 -8.01 7.15
N ALA A 105 4.66 -7.93 5.99
CA ALA A 105 5.30 -7.61 4.72
C ALA A 105 5.90 -6.20 4.74
N MET A 106 5.19 -5.20 5.28
CA MET A 106 5.71 -3.85 5.47
C MET A 106 6.96 -3.84 6.37
N ALA A 107 6.94 -4.57 7.49
CA ALA A 107 8.10 -4.65 8.38
C ALA A 107 9.33 -5.28 7.70
N VAL A 108 9.13 -6.25 6.80
CA VAL A 108 10.21 -6.82 5.98
C VAL A 108 10.68 -5.80 4.94
N ALA A 109 9.75 -5.16 4.22
CA ALA A 109 10.06 -4.15 3.22
C ALA A 109 10.88 -2.99 3.80
N PHE A 110 10.53 -2.48 4.98
CA PHE A 110 11.27 -1.39 5.63
C PHE A 110 12.69 -1.79 6.01
N ARG A 111 12.91 -3.03 6.45
CA ARG A 111 14.28 -3.54 6.68
C ARG A 111 15.09 -3.62 5.39
N MET A 112 14.46 -4.07 4.29
CA MET A 112 15.09 -4.12 2.97
C MET A 112 15.45 -2.71 2.48
N ILE A 113 14.51 -1.75 2.59
CA ILE A 113 14.72 -0.35 2.20
C ILE A 113 15.87 0.25 3.01
N ARG A 114 15.84 0.12 4.34
CA ARG A 114 16.91 0.65 5.21
C ARG A 114 18.29 0.11 4.85
N ARG A 115 18.36 -1.17 4.49
CA ARG A 115 19.62 -1.81 4.13
C ARG A 115 20.12 -1.37 2.76
N ALA A 116 19.22 -1.28 1.76
CA ALA A 116 19.58 -0.97 0.38
C ALA A 116 19.70 0.53 0.11
N TYR A 117 18.95 1.35 0.85
CA TYR A 117 18.83 2.80 0.66
C TYR A 117 18.98 3.52 2.01
N PRO A 118 20.17 3.54 2.62
CA PRO A 118 20.38 4.09 3.96
C PRO A 118 20.10 5.59 4.10
N HIS A 119 20.00 6.31 2.99
CA HIS A 119 19.59 7.71 2.95
C HIS A 119 18.06 7.92 3.12
N ILE A 120 17.27 6.85 3.02
CA ILE A 120 15.81 6.92 3.29
C ILE A 120 15.58 6.80 4.80
N GLU A 121 15.11 7.88 5.39
CA GLU A 121 14.92 8.01 6.83
C GLU A 121 13.52 7.55 7.27
N TRP A 122 12.51 7.78 6.42
CA TRP A 122 11.11 7.44 6.73
C TRP A 122 10.28 7.15 5.49
N VAL A 123 9.10 6.56 5.72
CA VAL A 123 8.11 6.24 4.69
C VAL A 123 6.79 6.85 5.09
N VAL A 124 6.10 7.47 4.14
CA VAL A 124 4.72 7.95 4.29
C VAL A 124 3.76 7.06 3.53
N SER A 125 2.53 6.97 3.99
CA SER A 125 1.42 6.37 3.24
C SER A 125 0.15 7.17 3.43
N PHE A 126 -0.70 7.18 2.41
CA PHE A 126 -2.02 7.79 2.46
C PHE A 126 -3.08 6.68 2.44
N SER A 127 -3.89 6.64 3.49
CA SER A 127 -4.98 5.69 3.63
C SER A 127 -6.31 6.38 3.32
N ASP A 128 -7.10 5.77 2.44
CA ASP A 128 -8.48 6.17 2.23
C ASP A 128 -9.36 5.51 3.31
N ALA A 129 -9.83 6.28 4.28
CA ALA A 129 -10.62 5.76 5.38
C ALA A 129 -11.95 5.13 4.92
N ALA A 130 -12.49 5.56 3.77
CA ALA A 130 -13.70 4.97 3.21
C ALA A 130 -13.49 3.56 2.65
N GLN A 131 -12.26 3.23 2.25
CA GLN A 131 -11.90 1.94 1.65
C GLN A 131 -11.05 1.07 2.56
N CYS A 132 -10.12 1.68 3.29
CA CYS A 132 -9.08 1.00 4.07
C CYS A 132 -9.36 0.98 5.58
N GLY A 133 -10.53 1.44 6.02
CA GLY A 133 -10.89 1.50 7.44
C GLY A 133 -10.05 2.53 8.24
N ASP A 134 -9.85 2.25 9.52
CA ASP A 134 -9.24 3.16 10.49
C ASP A 134 -7.70 3.21 10.47
N GLY A 135 -7.05 2.59 9.49
CA GLY A 135 -5.59 2.55 9.39
C GLY A 135 -4.91 1.55 10.34
N ALA A 136 -5.64 0.56 10.87
CA ALA A 136 -5.09 -0.45 11.79
C ALA A 136 -3.86 -1.16 11.24
N ILE A 137 -3.83 -1.46 9.95
CA ILE A 137 -2.70 -2.10 9.25
C ILE A 137 -1.43 -1.24 9.35
N TYR A 138 -1.57 0.06 9.15
CA TYR A 138 -0.45 1.01 9.24
C TYR A 138 0.05 1.15 10.68
N ARG A 139 -0.86 1.27 11.66
CA ARG A 139 -0.48 1.30 13.09
C ARG A 139 0.27 0.03 13.49
N ALA A 140 -0.20 -1.14 13.04
CA ALA A 140 0.46 -2.42 13.29
C ALA A 140 1.86 -2.51 12.66
N ALA A 141 2.13 -1.75 11.60
CA ALA A 141 3.44 -1.64 10.96
C ALA A 141 4.32 -0.51 11.54
N GLY A 142 3.85 0.19 12.57
CA GLY A 142 4.60 1.26 13.24
C GLY A 142 4.46 2.65 12.64
N PHE A 143 3.48 2.88 11.78
CA PHE A 143 3.19 4.24 11.30
C PHE A 143 2.53 5.09 12.39
N LEU A 144 2.87 6.35 12.39
CA LEU A 144 2.22 7.39 13.20
C LEU A 144 1.22 8.16 12.34
N LEU A 145 0.03 8.43 12.88
CA LEU A 145 -0.95 9.28 12.20
C LEU A 145 -0.49 10.74 12.27
N THR A 146 -0.20 11.33 11.12
CA THR A 146 0.29 12.72 11.03
C THR A 146 -0.80 13.73 10.67
N GLY A 147 -1.93 13.28 10.18
CA GLY A 147 -3.05 14.16 9.87
C GLY A 147 -4.21 13.44 9.19
N ILE A 148 -5.38 14.06 9.28
CA ILE A 148 -6.59 13.63 8.59
C ILE A 148 -7.03 14.77 7.69
N LYS A 149 -7.31 14.48 6.43
CA LYS A 149 -7.83 15.44 5.47
C LYS A 149 -9.19 14.99 4.97
N PRO A 150 -10.21 15.86 4.97
CA PRO A 150 -11.47 15.55 4.32
C PRO A 150 -11.22 15.42 2.80
N ASN A 151 -11.85 14.42 2.19
CA ASN A 151 -11.76 14.21 0.75
C ASN A 151 -12.92 14.90 0.02
N ASN A 152 -12.76 16.16 -0.31
CA ASN A 152 -13.75 16.93 -1.07
C ASN A 152 -13.75 16.62 -2.58
N GLN A 153 -12.98 15.64 -3.01
CA GLN A 153 -12.87 15.23 -4.42
C GLN A 153 -13.73 14.00 -4.74
N ILE A 154 -14.47 13.48 -3.79
CA ILE A 154 -15.45 12.40 -4.01
C ILE A 154 -16.84 13.02 -4.11
N LEU A 155 -17.54 12.73 -5.20
CA LEU A 155 -18.92 13.13 -5.44
C LEU A 155 -19.80 11.89 -5.32
N GLN A 156 -20.96 12.05 -4.71
CA GLN A 156 -22.03 11.07 -4.76
C GLN A 156 -22.95 11.38 -5.92
N LEU A 157 -23.11 10.42 -6.82
CA LEU A 157 -24.06 10.52 -7.93
C LEU A 157 -25.49 10.25 -7.46
N PRO A 158 -26.53 10.64 -8.23
CA PRO A 158 -27.93 10.41 -7.87
C PRO A 158 -28.29 8.95 -7.63
N ASN A 159 -27.56 8.01 -8.25
CA ASN A 159 -27.72 6.56 -8.04
C ASN A 159 -27.00 6.04 -6.77
N GLY A 160 -26.46 6.93 -5.93
CA GLY A 160 -25.73 6.60 -4.71
C GLY A 160 -24.28 6.18 -4.90
N SER A 161 -23.79 6.03 -6.12
CA SER A 161 -22.39 5.67 -6.38
C SER A 161 -21.42 6.83 -6.08
N LEU A 162 -20.24 6.49 -5.53
CA LEU A 162 -19.20 7.45 -5.24
C LEU A 162 -18.18 7.49 -6.39
N VAL A 163 -17.92 8.67 -6.92
CA VAL A 163 -16.96 8.89 -8.02
C VAL A 163 -15.98 10.01 -7.68
N ALA A 164 -14.76 9.88 -8.14
CA ALA A 164 -13.79 10.96 -8.01
C ALA A 164 -14.20 12.15 -8.92
N ARG A 165 -14.16 13.37 -8.39
CA ARG A 165 -14.52 14.59 -9.12
C ARG A 165 -13.80 14.71 -10.47
N VAL A 166 -12.52 14.35 -10.52
CA VAL A 166 -11.71 14.33 -11.75
C VAL A 166 -12.27 13.40 -12.84
N THR A 167 -13.09 12.43 -12.47
CA THR A 167 -13.71 11.49 -13.42
C THR A 167 -14.95 12.10 -14.09
N VAL A 168 -15.58 13.09 -13.44
CA VAL A 168 -16.82 13.73 -13.91
C VAL A 168 -16.56 15.01 -14.72
N THR A 169 -15.36 15.59 -14.56
CA THR A 169 -14.99 16.88 -15.18
C THR A 169 -14.17 16.74 -16.47
N LYS A 170 -14.24 15.59 -17.13
CA LYS A 170 -13.64 15.38 -18.46
C LYS A 170 -14.65 15.58 -19.56
#